data_79d2404c11a23858f1b84af132fca60b
#
_entry.id   79d2404c11a23858f1b84af132fca60b
#
_cell.length_a   1.000
_cell.length_b   1.000
_cell.length_c   1.000
_cell.angle_alpha   90.00
_cell.angle_beta   90.00
_cell.angle_gamma   90.00
#
_symmetry.space_group_name_H-M   'P 1'
#
loop_
_entity.id
_entity.type
_entity.pdbx_description
1 polymer ?
#
loop_
_entity_poly.entity_id
_entity_poly.type
_entity_poly.pdbx_seq_one_letter_code
_entity_poly.pdbx_strand_id
1 'polypeptide(L)'
;MKPIRLMTYRRGSTLPPLPGNLLPHSSQLFHVYAQTPGYEPILIVASVDERPVAKLLAVVRHSVRLFPPSFIKRCEVYGTGEYFDNSIPQDELFGQMLGHLTGKVLEDCFLIEFRNLSTALTGYKHFRRNGYFALNWLRVYNSLHSQSPEERIEPKRMRQINRATRLGVTLKTAETESDTDAFLQMLRRNYSSKLRKHFPDLQLFRLLQAKGIARAFIVKYKNKVIGGSFCMYSDETAYLCFSGGLRKTYAWLHPGVMAVWVAIQDAYIRGYRHIEFADAGLPFKKTGYRNFILSFGGKQVSTRRWFRFRWTWLNRLAGWLYR
;
A
#
# COMPACT_ATOMS: atom_id res chain seq x y z
N MET A 1 24.78 -9.98 25.05
CA MET A 1 23.56 -9.25 24.63
C MET A 1 22.39 -9.74 25.45
N LYS A 2 21.50 -8.86 25.89
CA LYS A 2 20.27 -9.25 26.58
C LYS A 2 19.37 -10.03 25.62
N PRO A 3 18.62 -11.06 26.10
CA PRO A 3 17.77 -11.86 25.23
C PRO A 3 16.62 -11.02 24.67
N ILE A 4 16.40 -11.11 23.35
CA ILE A 4 15.27 -10.47 22.67
C ILE A 4 14.09 -11.42 22.76
N ARG A 5 13.00 -10.97 23.39
CA ARG A 5 11.74 -11.70 23.46
C ARG A 5 10.83 -11.27 22.32
N LEU A 6 10.31 -12.23 21.55
CA LEU A 6 9.36 -11.98 20.46
C LEU A 6 7.94 -12.37 20.87
N MET A 7 7.03 -11.45 20.83
CA MET A 7 5.60 -11.66 21.10
C MET A 7 4.78 -11.48 19.83
N THR A 8 3.74 -12.29 19.66
CA THR A 8 2.84 -12.24 18.50
C THR A 8 1.44 -11.90 18.95
N TYR A 9 0.89 -10.83 18.39
CA TYR A 9 -0.49 -10.40 18.60
C TYR A 9 -1.30 -10.67 17.33
N ARG A 10 -2.51 -11.20 17.50
CA ARG A 10 -3.45 -11.52 16.43
C ARG A 10 -4.80 -10.84 16.68
N ARG A 11 -5.77 -11.03 15.79
CA ARG A 11 -7.15 -10.56 16.00
C ARG A 11 -7.65 -11.04 17.39
N GLY A 12 -8.26 -10.12 18.14
CA GLY A 12 -8.73 -10.38 19.51
C GLY A 12 -7.68 -10.20 20.61
N SER A 13 -6.41 -10.02 20.28
CA SER A 13 -5.40 -9.69 21.28
C SER A 13 -5.51 -8.24 21.72
N THR A 14 -5.38 -8.00 23.03
CA THR A 14 -5.17 -6.66 23.58
C THR A 14 -3.73 -6.24 23.35
N LEU A 15 -3.52 -5.14 22.62
CA LEU A 15 -2.18 -4.59 22.40
C LEU A 15 -1.74 -3.80 23.63
N PRO A 16 -0.49 -3.97 24.10
CA PRO A 16 0.09 -3.04 25.06
C PRO A 16 0.30 -1.66 24.39
N PRO A 17 0.51 -0.59 25.16
CA PRO A 17 0.94 0.68 24.60
C PRO A 17 2.28 0.49 23.88
N LEU A 18 2.27 0.72 22.55
CA LEU A 18 3.44 0.55 21.70
C LEU A 18 3.89 1.91 21.18
N PRO A 19 5.19 2.21 21.25
CA PRO A 19 5.74 3.45 20.67
C PRO A 19 5.67 3.42 19.14
N GLY A 20 5.92 4.61 18.55
CA GLY A 20 6.00 4.82 17.11
C GLY A 20 4.65 4.86 16.39
N ASN A 21 4.64 5.61 15.29
CA ASN A 21 3.44 5.89 14.49
C ASN A 21 3.65 5.63 13.00
N LEU A 22 4.71 4.88 12.62
CA LEU A 22 4.93 4.52 11.22
C LEU A 22 3.74 3.72 10.71
N LEU A 23 2.98 4.29 9.81
CA LEU A 23 1.67 3.78 9.41
C LEU A 23 1.66 2.29 9.05
N PRO A 24 2.60 1.73 8.23
CA PRO A 24 2.59 0.31 7.90
C PRO A 24 2.67 -0.63 9.10
N HIS A 25 3.16 -0.15 10.24
CA HIS A 25 3.36 -0.94 11.46
C HIS A 25 2.61 -0.39 12.68
N SER A 26 1.69 0.57 12.45
CA SER A 26 0.94 1.21 13.54
C SER A 26 -0.10 0.31 14.19
N SER A 27 -0.33 0.53 15.49
CA SER A 27 -1.43 -0.10 16.23
C SER A 27 -2.80 0.25 15.64
N GLN A 28 -2.94 1.47 15.10
CA GLN A 28 -4.18 1.88 14.43
C GLN A 28 -4.48 1.01 13.20
N LEU A 29 -3.48 0.75 12.36
CA LEU A 29 -3.65 -0.10 11.19
C LEU A 29 -3.92 -1.56 11.57
N PHE A 30 -3.30 -2.06 12.64
CA PHE A 30 -3.62 -3.37 13.21
C PHE A 30 -5.12 -3.47 13.56
N HIS A 31 -5.67 -2.49 14.27
CA HIS A 31 -7.09 -2.47 14.64
C HIS A 31 -8.02 -2.36 13.43
N VAL A 32 -7.64 -1.58 12.42
CA VAL A 32 -8.39 -1.51 11.16
C VAL A 32 -8.46 -2.87 10.49
N TYR A 33 -7.33 -3.57 10.37
CA TYR A 33 -7.33 -4.93 9.81
C TYR A 33 -8.11 -5.93 10.67
N ALA A 34 -8.02 -5.84 11.99
CA ALA A 34 -8.76 -6.72 12.90
C ALA A 34 -10.28 -6.58 12.76
N GLN A 35 -10.77 -5.38 12.40
CA GLN A 35 -12.20 -5.08 12.18
C GLN A 35 -12.65 -5.31 10.73
N THR A 36 -11.72 -5.55 9.80
CA THR A 36 -12.06 -5.73 8.38
C THR A 36 -12.30 -7.21 8.07
N PRO A 37 -13.43 -7.58 7.42
CA PRO A 37 -13.68 -8.94 6.99
C PRO A 37 -12.60 -9.45 6.02
N GLY A 38 -12.15 -10.70 6.20
CA GLY A 38 -11.14 -11.32 5.35
C GLY A 38 -9.71 -10.83 5.55
N TYR A 39 -9.45 -10.02 6.60
CA TYR A 39 -8.13 -9.53 6.99
C TYR A 39 -7.78 -10.04 8.38
N GLU A 40 -6.65 -10.69 8.54
CA GLU A 40 -6.13 -11.17 9.83
C GLU A 40 -4.78 -10.49 10.09
N PRO A 41 -4.71 -9.49 11.00
CA PRO A 41 -3.45 -8.86 11.35
C PRO A 41 -2.60 -9.78 12.21
N ILE A 42 -1.29 -9.71 12.02
CA ILE A 42 -0.26 -10.35 12.84
C ILE A 42 0.77 -9.28 13.15
N LEU A 43 0.82 -8.85 14.40
CA LEU A 43 1.82 -7.92 14.90
C LEU A 43 2.85 -8.65 15.73
N ILE A 44 4.11 -8.57 15.30
CA ILE A 44 5.25 -9.07 16.05
C ILE A 44 5.88 -7.89 16.77
N VAL A 45 6.10 -8.05 18.06
CA VAL A 45 6.79 -7.07 18.90
C VAL A 45 8.03 -7.72 19.47
N ALA A 46 9.18 -7.10 19.22
CA ALA A 46 10.44 -7.44 19.85
C ALA A 46 10.63 -6.59 21.12
N SER A 47 10.94 -7.23 22.23
CA SER A 47 11.14 -6.56 23.51
C SER A 47 12.44 -7.03 24.17
N VAL A 48 13.10 -6.11 24.88
CA VAL A 48 14.25 -6.36 25.76
C VAL A 48 13.90 -5.78 27.13
N ASP A 49 14.07 -6.58 28.19
CA ASP A 49 13.67 -6.20 29.55
C ASP A 49 12.23 -5.64 29.60
N GLU A 50 11.30 -6.32 28.91
CA GLU A 50 9.87 -5.97 28.80
C GLU A 50 9.59 -4.66 28.04
N ARG A 51 10.61 -3.93 27.59
CA ARG A 51 10.46 -2.71 26.79
C ARG A 51 10.40 -3.06 25.32
N PRO A 52 9.36 -2.61 24.59
CA PRO A 52 9.31 -2.78 23.14
C PRO A 52 10.47 -2.03 22.46
N VAL A 53 11.25 -2.75 21.65
CA VAL A 53 12.38 -2.19 20.87
C VAL A 53 12.12 -2.14 19.37
N ALA A 54 11.22 -2.98 18.88
CA ALA A 54 10.77 -2.97 17.48
C ALA A 54 9.40 -3.62 17.30
N LYS A 55 8.73 -3.30 16.22
CA LYS A 55 7.47 -3.99 15.81
C LYS A 55 7.40 -4.19 14.29
N LEU A 56 6.70 -5.24 13.88
CA LEU A 56 6.48 -5.61 12.49
C LEU A 56 5.03 -6.07 12.31
N LEU A 57 4.24 -5.33 11.51
CA LEU A 57 2.87 -5.70 11.19
C LEU A 57 2.81 -6.42 9.84
N ALA A 58 2.18 -7.57 9.85
CA ALA A 58 1.78 -8.33 8.68
C ALA A 58 0.26 -8.44 8.62
N VAL A 59 -0.28 -8.68 7.45
CA VAL A 59 -1.70 -8.96 7.28
C VAL A 59 -1.92 -10.19 6.41
N VAL A 60 -2.66 -11.15 6.92
CA VAL A 60 -3.10 -12.31 6.16
C VAL A 60 -4.45 -11.98 5.52
N ARG A 61 -4.53 -12.15 4.21
CA ARG A 61 -5.76 -11.96 3.45
C ARG A 61 -6.27 -13.27 2.90
N HIS A 62 -7.57 -13.46 3.04
CA HIS A 62 -8.29 -14.55 2.39
C HIS A 62 -8.76 -14.09 1.01
N SER A 63 -8.51 -14.89 -0.01
CA SER A 63 -9.10 -14.65 -1.32
C SER A 63 -10.53 -15.18 -1.32
N VAL A 64 -11.51 -14.29 -1.42
CA VAL A 64 -12.95 -14.63 -1.44
C VAL A 64 -13.41 -15.04 -2.86
N ARG A 65 -12.51 -15.17 -3.84
CA ARG A 65 -12.88 -15.51 -5.23
C ARG A 65 -12.66 -16.98 -5.53
N LEU A 66 -13.55 -17.55 -6.33
CA LEU A 66 -13.48 -18.92 -6.83
C LEU A 66 -12.17 -19.24 -7.60
N PHE A 67 -11.51 -18.21 -8.17
CA PHE A 67 -10.24 -18.38 -8.85
C PHE A 67 -9.26 -17.24 -8.52
N PRO A 68 -8.13 -17.53 -7.94
CA PRO A 68 -7.73 -18.78 -7.27
C PRO A 68 -8.65 -19.08 -6.09
N PRO A 69 -8.79 -20.36 -5.73
CA PRO A 69 -9.75 -20.80 -4.71
C PRO A 69 -9.60 -20.04 -3.39
N SER A 70 -10.70 -19.79 -2.72
CA SER A 70 -10.82 -18.97 -1.51
C SER A 70 -9.97 -19.43 -0.32
N PHE A 71 -9.47 -20.67 -0.34
CA PHE A 71 -8.58 -21.20 0.68
C PHE A 71 -7.12 -20.71 0.57
N ILE A 72 -6.75 -19.99 -0.50
CA ILE A 72 -5.39 -19.46 -0.63
C ILE A 72 -5.25 -18.21 0.25
N LYS A 73 -4.68 -18.42 1.42
CA LYS A 73 -4.26 -17.33 2.30
C LYS A 73 -2.94 -16.75 1.83
N ARG A 74 -2.87 -15.42 1.79
CA ARG A 74 -1.68 -14.66 1.44
C ARG A 74 -1.33 -13.68 2.55
N CYS A 75 -0.10 -13.74 3.01
CA CYS A 75 0.42 -12.76 3.96
C CYS A 75 1.14 -11.64 3.22
N GLU A 76 0.83 -10.40 3.56
CA GLU A 76 1.48 -9.21 3.01
C GLU A 76 2.11 -8.40 4.14
N VAL A 77 3.33 -7.93 3.91
CA VAL A 77 4.08 -7.07 4.82
C VAL A 77 4.58 -5.86 4.06
N TYR A 78 4.41 -4.67 4.61
CA TYR A 78 4.86 -3.42 4.02
C TYR A 78 6.01 -2.84 4.85
N GLY A 79 7.21 -2.80 4.27
CA GLY A 79 8.42 -2.36 4.99
C GLY A 79 9.07 -3.46 5.81
N THR A 80 10.07 -3.08 6.59
CA THR A 80 10.92 -3.99 7.38
C THR A 80 10.73 -3.85 8.89
N GLY A 81 9.73 -3.11 9.33
CA GLY A 81 9.43 -2.87 10.73
C GLY A 81 9.65 -1.41 11.15
N GLU A 82 9.32 -1.13 12.38
CA GLU A 82 9.57 0.13 13.07
C GLU A 82 10.41 -0.14 14.31
N TYR A 83 11.46 0.64 14.50
CA TYR A 83 12.50 0.41 15.51
C TYR A 83 12.56 1.59 16.47
N PHE A 84 12.68 1.31 17.77
CA PHE A 84 12.62 2.32 18.84
C PHE A 84 13.93 2.47 19.60
N ASP A 85 14.81 1.48 19.51
CA ASP A 85 16.09 1.45 20.20
C ASP A 85 17.23 1.35 19.17
N ASN A 86 18.06 2.39 19.14
CA ASN A 86 19.23 2.43 18.26
C ASN A 86 20.45 1.69 18.82
N SER A 87 20.38 1.22 20.08
CA SER A 87 21.47 0.44 20.71
C SER A 87 21.57 -0.96 20.14
N ILE A 88 20.49 -1.45 19.53
CA ILE A 88 20.41 -2.79 18.93
C ILE A 88 20.43 -2.64 17.41
N PRO A 89 21.29 -3.36 16.66
CA PRO A 89 21.32 -3.28 15.23
C PRO A 89 19.97 -3.65 14.60
N GLN A 90 19.40 -2.72 13.82
CA GLN A 90 18.08 -2.90 13.18
C GLN A 90 18.04 -4.15 12.27
N ASP A 91 19.17 -4.47 11.61
CA ASP A 91 19.29 -5.65 10.74
C ASP A 91 19.14 -6.94 11.53
N GLU A 92 19.67 -7.00 12.76
CA GLU A 92 19.51 -8.16 13.65
C GLU A 92 18.07 -8.31 14.14
N LEU A 93 17.46 -7.22 14.63
CA LEU A 93 16.05 -7.20 15.05
C LEU A 93 15.13 -7.63 13.90
N PHE A 94 15.38 -7.10 12.70
CA PHE A 94 14.64 -7.51 11.52
C PHE A 94 14.79 -9.00 11.25
N GLY A 95 16.01 -9.52 11.29
CA GLY A 95 16.28 -10.93 11.05
C GLY A 95 15.52 -11.86 11.98
N GLN A 96 15.44 -11.52 13.28
CA GLN A 96 14.70 -12.28 14.27
C GLN A 96 13.19 -12.18 14.06
N MET A 97 12.64 -10.97 13.85
CA MET A 97 11.22 -10.78 13.58
C MET A 97 10.78 -11.48 12.28
N LEU A 98 11.61 -11.42 11.23
CA LEU A 98 11.34 -12.10 9.95
C LEU A 98 11.30 -13.61 10.11
N GLY A 99 12.27 -14.19 10.81
CA GLY A 99 12.30 -15.64 11.09
C GLY A 99 11.07 -16.10 11.87
N HIS A 100 10.73 -15.36 12.92
CA HIS A 100 9.57 -15.64 13.76
C HIS A 100 8.25 -15.53 12.95
N LEU A 101 8.06 -14.45 12.17
CA LEU A 101 6.90 -14.28 11.30
C LEU A 101 6.79 -15.43 10.30
N THR A 102 7.90 -15.75 9.63
CA THR A 102 7.94 -16.81 8.61
C THR A 102 7.49 -18.15 9.16
N GLY A 103 8.00 -18.54 10.33
CA GLY A 103 7.60 -19.77 11.02
C GLY A 103 6.10 -19.79 11.35
N LYS A 104 5.59 -18.70 11.96
CA LYS A 104 4.17 -18.60 12.34
C LYS A 104 3.17 -18.53 11.20
N VAL A 105 3.59 -18.02 10.04
CA VAL A 105 2.69 -17.75 8.91
C VAL A 105 2.70 -18.88 7.89
N LEU A 106 3.82 -19.57 7.66
CA LEU A 106 3.90 -20.65 6.66
C LEU A 106 3.05 -21.88 7.01
N GLU A 107 2.65 -22.04 8.27
CA GLU A 107 1.74 -23.09 8.68
C GLU A 107 0.37 -22.97 8.00
N ASP A 108 -0.12 -21.72 7.83
CA ASP A 108 -1.47 -21.41 7.35
C ASP A 108 -1.51 -20.73 5.99
N CYS A 109 -0.44 -20.07 5.56
CA CYS A 109 -0.43 -19.24 4.36
C CYS A 109 0.30 -19.92 3.21
N PHE A 110 -0.29 -19.79 2.01
CA PHE A 110 0.33 -20.26 0.78
C PHE A 110 1.54 -19.42 0.34
N LEU A 111 1.46 -18.12 0.56
CA LEU A 111 2.46 -17.14 0.09
C LEU A 111 2.64 -16.03 1.09
N ILE A 112 3.90 -15.67 1.35
CA ILE A 112 4.28 -14.43 2.04
C ILE A 112 4.91 -13.49 1.04
N GLU A 113 4.46 -12.23 1.02
CA GLU A 113 4.99 -11.14 0.19
C GLU A 113 5.44 -9.99 1.07
N PHE A 114 6.74 -9.66 1.03
CA PHE A 114 7.24 -8.41 1.58
C PHE A 114 7.41 -7.37 0.48
N ARG A 115 6.79 -6.21 0.70
CA ARG A 115 6.95 -5.02 -0.14
C ARG A 115 7.95 -4.11 0.53
N ASN A 116 9.20 -4.15 0.04
CA ASN A 116 10.25 -3.31 0.61
C ASN A 116 9.97 -1.84 0.29
N LEU A 117 9.80 -1.03 1.32
CA LEU A 117 9.62 0.42 1.24
C LEU A 117 10.94 1.18 1.40
N SER A 118 12.02 0.47 1.69
CA SER A 118 13.37 0.97 1.87
C SER A 118 14.24 0.70 0.63
N THR A 119 15.56 0.78 0.77
CA THR A 119 16.50 0.47 -0.30
C THR A 119 16.45 -1.02 -0.68
N ALA A 120 16.84 -1.34 -1.90
CA ALA A 120 16.79 -2.70 -2.42
C ALA A 120 17.65 -3.73 -1.65
N LEU A 121 18.62 -3.27 -0.86
CA LEU A 121 19.53 -4.13 -0.08
C LEU A 121 19.07 -4.34 1.36
N THR A 122 18.11 -3.56 1.86
CA THR A 122 17.64 -3.67 3.25
C THR A 122 17.14 -5.10 3.53
N GLY A 123 17.68 -5.72 4.56
CA GLY A 123 17.31 -7.06 5.02
C GLY A 123 17.67 -8.20 4.06
N TYR A 124 18.47 -7.96 2.98
CA TYR A 124 18.80 -8.95 1.93
C TYR A 124 19.28 -10.30 2.49
N LYS A 125 20.26 -10.28 3.40
CA LYS A 125 20.85 -11.45 4.05
C LYS A 125 19.78 -12.28 4.80
N HIS A 126 18.91 -11.62 5.54
CA HIS A 126 17.89 -12.27 6.35
C HIS A 126 16.77 -12.86 5.49
N PHE A 127 16.34 -12.17 4.44
CA PHE A 127 15.42 -12.72 3.47
C PHE A 127 15.95 -13.99 2.82
N ARG A 128 17.20 -13.98 2.35
CA ARG A 128 17.84 -15.15 1.73
C ARG A 128 17.95 -16.32 2.71
N ARG A 129 18.37 -16.06 3.95
CA ARG A 129 18.48 -17.08 5.00
C ARG A 129 17.15 -17.74 5.32
N ASN A 130 16.05 -16.96 5.29
CA ASN A 130 14.69 -17.48 5.52
C ASN A 130 14.03 -18.04 4.25
N GLY A 131 14.79 -18.24 3.17
CA GLY A 131 14.34 -18.87 1.94
C GLY A 131 13.45 -18.01 1.05
N TYR A 132 13.47 -16.71 1.20
CA TYR A 132 12.78 -15.80 0.28
C TYR A 132 13.57 -15.63 -1.02
N PHE A 133 12.84 -15.46 -2.14
CA PHE A 133 13.41 -15.00 -3.39
C PHE A 133 12.93 -13.59 -3.70
N ALA A 134 13.78 -12.82 -4.37
CA ALA A 134 13.53 -11.42 -4.70
C ALA A 134 13.05 -11.28 -6.14
N LEU A 135 12.10 -10.37 -6.36
CA LEU A 135 11.79 -9.81 -7.67
C LEU A 135 12.13 -8.32 -7.68
N ASN A 136 12.82 -7.89 -8.72
CA ASN A 136 13.01 -6.46 -8.95
C ASN A 136 11.65 -5.82 -9.23
N TRP A 137 11.40 -4.71 -8.57
CA TRP A 137 10.14 -4.00 -8.66
C TRP A 137 10.38 -2.52 -8.82
N LEU A 138 9.43 -1.80 -9.40
CA LEU A 138 9.50 -0.35 -9.52
C LEU A 138 8.49 0.31 -8.60
N ARG A 139 8.92 1.39 -7.96
CA ARG A 139 8.10 2.37 -7.28
C ARG A 139 8.13 3.67 -8.09
N VAL A 140 7.07 4.42 -8.05
CA VAL A 140 7.02 5.77 -8.61
C VAL A 140 6.61 6.72 -7.49
N TYR A 141 7.37 7.78 -7.32
CA TYR A 141 7.04 8.84 -6.37
C TYR A 141 7.30 10.21 -6.98
N ASN A 142 6.52 11.18 -6.55
CA ASN A 142 6.75 12.59 -6.83
C ASN A 142 7.26 13.27 -5.57
N SER A 143 8.29 14.10 -5.72
CA SER A 143 8.69 15.05 -4.70
C SER A 143 7.75 16.26 -4.76
N LEU A 144 7.24 16.70 -3.61
CA LEU A 144 6.31 17.82 -3.50
C LEU A 144 6.94 19.06 -2.84
N HIS A 145 8.16 18.95 -2.32
CA HIS A 145 8.79 20.01 -1.52
C HIS A 145 9.71 20.95 -2.30
N SER A 146 10.16 20.59 -3.52
CA SER A 146 11.16 21.36 -4.27
C SER A 146 10.59 22.16 -5.44
N GLN A 147 9.41 21.81 -5.91
CA GLN A 147 8.69 22.49 -7.00
C GLN A 147 7.20 22.21 -6.85
N SER A 148 6.38 23.12 -7.34
CA SER A 148 4.93 22.90 -7.35
C SER A 148 4.54 21.71 -8.23
N PRO A 149 3.42 21.04 -7.95
CA PRO A 149 2.92 19.98 -8.81
C PRO A 149 2.66 20.43 -10.26
N GLU A 150 2.27 21.71 -10.44
CA GLU A 150 1.99 22.34 -11.73
C GLU A 150 3.23 22.43 -12.60
N GLU A 151 4.41 22.67 -12.01
CA GLU A 151 5.68 22.79 -12.73
C GLU A 151 6.24 21.42 -13.14
N ARG A 152 5.86 20.36 -12.41
CA ARG A 152 6.38 18.99 -12.63
C ARG A 152 5.57 18.19 -13.63
N ILE A 153 4.29 18.50 -13.75
CA ILE A 153 3.37 17.72 -14.57
C ILE A 153 3.64 17.96 -16.07
N GLU A 154 3.51 16.89 -16.87
CA GLU A 154 3.61 17.04 -18.32
C GLU A 154 2.58 18.05 -18.87
N PRO A 155 2.96 18.93 -19.83
CA PRO A 155 2.07 19.94 -20.41
C PRO A 155 0.77 19.35 -20.97
N LYS A 156 0.82 18.13 -21.49
CA LYS A 156 -0.36 17.40 -21.96
C LYS A 156 -1.37 17.16 -20.83
N ARG A 157 -0.90 16.77 -19.63
CA ARG A 157 -1.78 16.52 -18.48
C ARG A 157 -2.37 17.81 -17.95
N MET A 158 -1.56 18.87 -17.86
CA MET A 158 -2.06 20.17 -17.44
C MET A 158 -3.16 20.69 -18.40
N ARG A 159 -2.98 20.54 -19.71
CA ARG A 159 -4.05 20.88 -20.68
C ARG A 159 -5.34 20.08 -20.45
N GLN A 160 -5.22 18.78 -20.11
CA GLN A 160 -6.38 17.93 -19.80
C GLN A 160 -7.11 18.38 -18.53
N ILE A 161 -6.35 18.74 -17.48
CA ILE A 161 -6.88 19.26 -16.21
C ILE A 161 -7.62 20.58 -16.46
N ASN A 162 -6.96 21.53 -17.09
CA ASN A 162 -7.55 22.85 -17.38
C ASN A 162 -8.81 22.75 -18.25
N ARG A 163 -8.82 21.84 -19.23
CA ARG A 163 -10.01 21.58 -20.05
C ARG A 163 -11.15 21.00 -19.21
N ALA A 164 -10.89 19.99 -18.38
CA ALA A 164 -11.90 19.37 -17.55
C ALA A 164 -12.51 20.37 -16.56
N THR A 165 -11.68 21.20 -15.92
CA THR A 165 -12.12 22.25 -15.00
C THR A 165 -12.99 23.28 -15.70
N ARG A 166 -12.59 23.77 -16.88
CA ARG A 166 -13.40 24.71 -17.69
C ARG A 166 -14.75 24.13 -18.13
N LEU A 167 -14.83 22.82 -18.30
CA LEU A 167 -16.07 22.12 -18.64
C LEU A 167 -16.95 21.82 -17.40
N GLY A 168 -16.58 22.29 -16.22
CA GLY A 168 -17.38 22.17 -14.99
C GLY A 168 -17.12 20.89 -14.18
N VAL A 169 -15.98 20.25 -14.37
CA VAL A 169 -15.55 19.16 -13.46
C VAL A 169 -15.07 19.77 -12.14
N THR A 170 -15.58 19.28 -11.04
CA THR A 170 -15.21 19.71 -9.69
C THR A 170 -14.49 18.59 -8.93
N LEU A 171 -13.54 18.98 -8.08
CA LEU A 171 -12.75 18.12 -7.22
C LEU A 171 -13.15 18.39 -5.76
N LYS A 172 -13.47 17.36 -5.01
CA LYS A 172 -13.86 17.49 -3.60
C LYS A 172 -13.30 16.35 -2.76
N THR A 173 -13.02 16.60 -1.50
CA THR A 173 -12.88 15.53 -0.50
C THR A 173 -14.25 14.87 -0.29
N ALA A 174 -14.29 13.55 -0.16
CA ALA A 174 -15.51 12.83 0.20
C ALA A 174 -15.71 12.96 1.72
N GLU A 175 -16.54 13.93 2.12
CA GLU A 175 -16.82 14.23 3.53
C GLU A 175 -18.02 13.44 4.06
N THR A 176 -18.93 13.04 3.17
CA THR A 176 -20.11 12.27 3.53
C THR A 176 -19.92 10.79 3.20
N GLU A 177 -20.61 9.92 3.96
CA GLU A 177 -20.63 8.48 3.63
C GLU A 177 -21.19 8.22 2.23
N SER A 178 -22.20 8.97 1.82
CA SER A 178 -22.82 8.87 0.49
C SER A 178 -21.80 9.14 -0.63
N ASP A 179 -20.97 10.17 -0.49
CA ASP A 179 -19.92 10.48 -1.46
C ASP A 179 -18.85 9.39 -1.51
N THR A 180 -18.46 8.90 -0.34
CA THR A 180 -17.51 7.79 -0.21
C THR A 180 -18.05 6.52 -0.85
N ASP A 181 -19.30 6.16 -0.54
CA ASP A 181 -19.94 4.97 -1.09
C ASP A 181 -20.11 5.04 -2.61
N ALA A 182 -20.55 6.18 -3.14
CA ALA A 182 -20.66 6.37 -4.59
C ALA A 182 -19.31 6.16 -5.29
N PHE A 183 -18.22 6.68 -4.73
CA PHE A 183 -16.88 6.48 -5.24
C PHE A 183 -16.42 5.02 -5.13
N LEU A 184 -16.60 4.39 -3.97
CA LEU A 184 -16.20 3.00 -3.74
C LEU A 184 -16.97 2.02 -4.63
N GLN A 185 -18.27 2.24 -4.84
CA GLN A 185 -19.06 1.44 -5.77
C GLN A 185 -18.57 1.60 -7.22
N MET A 186 -18.25 2.82 -7.63
CA MET A 186 -17.64 3.07 -8.95
C MET A 186 -16.31 2.32 -9.08
N LEU A 187 -15.44 2.39 -8.09
CA LEU A 187 -14.17 1.66 -8.07
C LEU A 187 -14.40 0.15 -8.13
N ARG A 188 -15.29 -0.40 -7.31
CA ARG A 188 -15.63 -1.83 -7.27
C ARG A 188 -16.08 -2.32 -8.64
N ARG A 189 -16.95 -1.58 -9.34
CA ARG A 189 -17.39 -1.91 -10.71
C ARG A 189 -16.20 -1.92 -11.69
N ASN A 190 -15.30 -0.95 -11.61
CA ASN A 190 -14.11 -0.89 -12.45
C ASN A 190 -13.11 -2.03 -12.18
N TYR A 191 -13.05 -2.52 -10.95
CA TYR A 191 -12.17 -3.63 -10.56
C TYR A 191 -12.81 -5.00 -10.81
N SER A 192 -14.14 -5.14 -10.69
CA SER A 192 -14.85 -6.41 -10.93
C SER A 192 -14.70 -6.90 -12.36
N SER A 193 -14.51 -6.00 -13.32
CA SER A 193 -14.22 -6.35 -14.72
C SER A 193 -12.80 -6.88 -14.96
N LYS A 194 -11.93 -6.87 -13.94
CA LYS A 194 -10.53 -7.30 -14.04
C LYS A 194 -10.31 -8.57 -13.22
N LEU A 195 -10.32 -9.71 -13.88
CA LEU A 195 -10.20 -11.06 -13.28
C LEU A 195 -9.05 -11.25 -12.27
N ARG A 196 -7.99 -10.44 -12.36
CA ARG A 196 -6.76 -10.59 -11.57
C ARG A 196 -6.57 -9.53 -10.46
N LYS A 197 -7.48 -8.55 -10.33
CA LYS A 197 -7.34 -7.50 -9.32
C LYS A 197 -8.36 -7.71 -8.21
N HIS A 198 -7.86 -8.01 -7.02
CA HIS A 198 -8.69 -8.03 -5.82
C HIS A 198 -9.01 -6.60 -5.42
N PHE A 199 -10.30 -6.33 -5.21
CA PHE A 199 -10.75 -5.09 -4.58
C PHE A 199 -11.00 -5.38 -3.10
N PRO A 200 -10.44 -4.59 -2.18
CA PRO A 200 -10.64 -4.77 -0.75
C PRO A 200 -12.11 -4.67 -0.34
N ASP A 201 -12.43 -5.17 0.84
CA ASP A 201 -13.74 -4.95 1.44
C ASP A 201 -14.00 -3.46 1.66
N LEU A 202 -15.24 -3.01 1.48
CA LEU A 202 -15.61 -1.60 1.61
C LEU A 202 -15.39 -1.08 3.04
N GLN A 203 -15.53 -1.95 4.02
CA GLN A 203 -15.31 -1.62 5.43
C GLN A 203 -13.87 -1.17 5.70
N LEU A 204 -12.88 -1.74 4.97
CA LEU A 204 -11.49 -1.28 5.08
C LEU A 204 -11.37 0.23 4.80
N PHE A 205 -11.97 0.70 3.73
CA PHE A 205 -11.92 2.12 3.34
C PHE A 205 -12.59 3.02 4.36
N ARG A 206 -13.78 2.61 4.84
CA ARG A 206 -14.52 3.37 5.86
C ARG A 206 -13.73 3.47 7.18
N LEU A 207 -13.17 2.36 7.64
CA LEU A 207 -12.37 2.34 8.86
C LEU A 207 -11.09 3.19 8.75
N LEU A 208 -10.41 3.14 7.60
CA LEU A 208 -9.22 3.97 7.35
C LEU A 208 -9.56 5.47 7.37
N GLN A 209 -10.71 5.86 6.80
CA GLN A 209 -11.17 7.26 6.86
C GLN A 209 -11.60 7.66 8.27
N ALA A 210 -12.39 6.84 8.95
CA ALA A 210 -12.87 7.12 10.31
C ALA A 210 -11.74 7.27 11.32
N LYS A 211 -10.61 6.57 11.10
CA LYS A 211 -9.38 6.70 11.91
C LYS A 211 -8.47 7.86 11.47
N GLY A 212 -8.86 8.65 10.46
CA GLY A 212 -8.04 9.73 9.92
C GLY A 212 -6.76 9.29 9.19
N ILE A 213 -6.60 7.99 8.94
CA ILE A 213 -5.42 7.41 8.26
C ILE A 213 -5.46 7.69 6.77
N ALA A 214 -6.66 7.81 6.20
CA ALA A 214 -6.86 7.98 4.77
C ALA A 214 -7.93 9.02 4.44
N ARG A 215 -7.88 9.51 3.20
CA ARG A 215 -8.89 10.40 2.62
C ARG A 215 -9.33 9.87 1.25
N ALA A 216 -10.61 9.97 0.97
CA ALA A 216 -11.18 9.74 -0.34
C ALA A 216 -11.43 11.07 -1.04
N PHE A 217 -11.13 11.13 -2.32
CA PHE A 217 -11.40 12.27 -3.19
C PHE A 217 -12.33 11.85 -4.31
N ILE A 218 -13.25 12.74 -4.64
CA ILE A 218 -14.25 12.52 -5.68
C ILE A 218 -14.12 13.57 -6.78
N VAL A 219 -14.30 13.11 -8.00
CA VAL A 219 -14.38 13.92 -9.20
C VAL A 219 -15.84 13.95 -9.64
N LYS A 220 -16.49 15.12 -9.58
CA LYS A 220 -17.89 15.28 -9.95
C LYS A 220 -18.06 16.06 -11.26
N TYR A 221 -19.07 15.69 -12.00
CA TYR A 221 -19.58 16.43 -13.15
C TYR A 221 -21.10 16.40 -13.15
N LYS A 222 -21.77 17.56 -13.18
CA LYS A 222 -23.25 17.68 -13.09
C LYS A 222 -23.80 16.82 -11.93
N ASN A 223 -23.28 17.00 -10.73
CA ASN A 223 -23.62 16.27 -9.50
C ASN A 223 -23.37 14.75 -9.51
N LYS A 224 -22.81 14.18 -10.58
CA LYS A 224 -22.50 12.77 -10.69
C LYS A 224 -21.03 12.51 -10.38
N VAL A 225 -20.71 11.50 -9.57
CA VAL A 225 -19.34 11.02 -9.35
C VAL A 225 -18.87 10.29 -10.60
N ILE A 226 -17.86 10.85 -11.25
CA ILE A 226 -17.28 10.30 -12.50
C ILE A 226 -15.88 9.74 -12.31
N GLY A 227 -15.25 10.02 -11.16
CA GLY A 227 -13.91 9.54 -10.80
C GLY A 227 -13.61 9.81 -9.34
N GLY A 228 -12.42 9.39 -8.93
CA GLY A 228 -11.91 9.66 -7.59
C GLY A 228 -10.66 8.86 -7.26
N SER A 229 -10.13 9.12 -6.08
CA SER A 229 -8.92 8.49 -5.56
C SER A 229 -9.00 8.28 -4.04
N PHE A 230 -8.14 7.40 -3.54
CA PHE A 230 -8.02 7.08 -2.12
C PHE A 230 -6.55 7.12 -1.74
N CYS A 231 -6.22 8.00 -0.80
CA CYS A 231 -4.88 8.20 -0.30
C CYS A 231 -4.78 7.84 1.17
N MET A 232 -3.71 7.14 1.54
CA MET A 232 -3.27 6.96 2.92
C MET A 232 -2.11 7.92 3.21
N TYR A 233 -1.92 8.27 4.47
CA TYR A 233 -0.90 9.23 4.89
C TYR A 233 -0.07 8.66 6.01
N SER A 234 1.24 8.79 5.91
CA SER A 234 2.21 8.39 6.93
C SER A 234 3.37 9.37 6.91
N ASP A 235 3.72 9.92 8.07
CA ASP A 235 4.83 10.85 8.25
C ASP A 235 4.88 11.94 7.16
N GLU A 236 5.89 11.89 6.29
CA GLU A 236 6.12 12.86 5.21
C GLU A 236 5.59 12.40 3.84
N THR A 237 4.92 11.24 3.77
CA THR A 237 4.53 10.60 2.50
C THR A 237 3.03 10.34 2.40
N ALA A 238 2.43 10.80 1.31
CA ALA A 238 1.10 10.39 0.90
C ALA A 238 1.19 9.17 -0.03
N TYR A 239 0.33 8.20 0.15
CA TYR A 239 0.27 6.97 -0.65
C TYR A 239 -1.03 6.95 -1.45
N LEU A 240 -0.97 7.15 -2.76
CA LEU A 240 -2.12 6.97 -3.65
C LEU A 240 -2.39 5.48 -3.83
N CYS A 241 -3.30 4.93 -3.03
CA CYS A 241 -3.60 3.50 -3.02
C CYS A 241 -4.52 3.08 -4.16
N PHE A 242 -5.54 3.90 -4.43
CA PHE A 242 -6.53 3.62 -5.47
C PHE A 242 -6.88 4.90 -6.22
N SER A 243 -7.05 4.78 -7.53
CA SER A 243 -7.61 5.83 -8.37
C SER A 243 -8.39 5.23 -9.53
N GLY A 244 -9.41 5.91 -9.97
CA GLY A 244 -10.22 5.46 -11.07
C GLY A 244 -11.17 6.51 -11.60
N GLY A 245 -11.78 6.22 -12.76
CA GLY A 245 -12.76 7.09 -13.36
C GLY A 245 -13.49 6.42 -14.52
N LEU A 246 -14.66 6.91 -14.84
CA LEU A 246 -15.56 6.45 -15.90
C LEU A 246 -15.03 6.90 -17.28
N ARG A 247 -13.84 6.39 -17.67
CA ARG A 247 -13.11 6.83 -18.87
C ARG A 247 -13.87 6.58 -20.17
N LYS A 248 -14.68 5.51 -20.26
CA LYS A 248 -15.43 5.20 -21.48
C LYS A 248 -16.57 6.20 -21.69
N THR A 249 -17.26 6.56 -20.61
CA THR A 249 -18.43 7.43 -20.66
C THR A 249 -18.08 8.92 -20.70
N TYR A 250 -17.00 9.32 -20.03
CA TYR A 250 -16.58 10.71 -19.87
C TYR A 250 -15.15 10.95 -20.36
N ALA A 251 -14.80 10.39 -21.55
CA ALA A 251 -13.44 10.44 -22.08
C ALA A 251 -12.90 11.88 -22.19
N TRP A 252 -13.73 12.84 -22.61
CA TRP A 252 -13.36 14.25 -22.80
C TRP A 252 -13.13 15.03 -21.51
N LEU A 253 -13.63 14.52 -20.37
CA LEU A 253 -13.47 15.12 -19.03
C LEU A 253 -12.27 14.55 -18.26
N HIS A 254 -11.56 13.58 -18.85
CA HIS A 254 -10.36 12.98 -18.28
C HIS A 254 -10.46 12.57 -16.80
N PRO A 255 -11.54 11.88 -16.35
CA PRO A 255 -11.80 11.66 -14.91
C PRO A 255 -10.68 10.92 -14.18
N GLY A 256 -9.93 10.04 -14.87
CA GLY A 256 -8.77 9.39 -14.27
C GLY A 256 -7.57 10.32 -14.06
N VAL A 257 -7.42 11.36 -14.89
CA VAL A 257 -6.39 12.41 -14.71
C VAL A 257 -6.77 13.27 -13.52
N MET A 258 -8.02 13.72 -13.46
CA MET A 258 -8.55 14.52 -12.36
C MET A 258 -8.47 13.79 -11.00
N ALA A 259 -8.71 12.47 -11.00
CA ALA A 259 -8.60 11.64 -9.80
C ALA A 259 -7.18 11.53 -9.23
N VAL A 260 -6.16 11.49 -10.08
CA VAL A 260 -4.76 11.52 -9.63
C VAL A 260 -4.36 12.92 -9.21
N TRP A 261 -4.81 13.92 -9.97
CA TRP A 261 -4.48 15.32 -9.74
C TRP A 261 -4.94 15.81 -8.37
N VAL A 262 -6.20 15.53 -7.97
CA VAL A 262 -6.71 15.95 -6.65
C VAL A 262 -5.91 15.37 -5.49
N ALA A 263 -5.43 14.14 -5.62
CA ALA A 263 -4.61 13.51 -4.60
C ALA A 263 -3.23 14.18 -4.48
N ILE A 264 -2.62 14.55 -5.60
CA ILE A 264 -1.34 15.27 -5.63
C ILE A 264 -1.51 16.66 -5.00
N GLN A 265 -2.56 17.38 -5.38
CA GLN A 265 -2.84 18.72 -4.82
C GLN A 265 -3.10 18.67 -3.31
N ASP A 266 -3.92 17.74 -2.82
CA ASP A 266 -4.17 17.60 -1.39
C ASP A 266 -2.89 17.29 -0.61
N ALA A 267 -2.07 16.37 -1.12
CA ALA A 267 -0.79 16.04 -0.50
C ALA A 267 0.16 17.25 -0.45
N TYR A 268 0.22 18.03 -1.52
CA TYR A 268 1.03 19.26 -1.60
C TYR A 268 0.54 20.34 -0.63
N ILE A 269 -0.75 20.65 -0.64
CA ILE A 269 -1.37 21.67 0.23
C ILE A 269 -1.19 21.32 1.71
N ARG A 270 -1.23 20.03 2.04
CA ARG A 270 -1.03 19.55 3.40
C ARG A 270 0.44 19.43 3.82
N GLY A 271 1.38 19.81 2.95
CA GLY A 271 2.81 19.86 3.28
C GLY A 271 3.52 18.51 3.27
N TYR A 272 2.94 17.46 2.65
CA TYR A 272 3.65 16.20 2.48
C TYR A 272 4.82 16.38 1.53
N ARG A 273 5.96 15.78 1.86
CA ARG A 273 7.17 15.90 1.04
C ARG A 273 7.13 15.05 -0.21
N HIS A 274 6.39 13.96 -0.17
CA HIS A 274 6.29 13.02 -1.27
C HIS A 274 4.88 12.48 -1.44
N ILE A 275 4.53 12.15 -2.69
CA ILE A 275 3.40 11.25 -2.97
C ILE A 275 3.90 10.03 -3.72
N GLU A 276 3.55 8.85 -3.23
CA GLU A 276 3.92 7.57 -3.81
C GLU A 276 2.71 6.92 -4.47
N PHE A 277 2.94 6.34 -5.65
CA PHE A 277 1.92 5.63 -6.41
C PHE A 277 2.05 4.13 -6.19
N ALA A 278 0.96 3.50 -5.77
CA ALA A 278 0.93 2.07 -5.57
C ALA A 278 1.20 1.32 -6.88
N ASP A 279 2.13 0.38 -6.81
CA ASP A 279 2.34 -0.68 -7.79
C ASP A 279 2.71 -0.24 -9.22
N ALA A 280 3.91 0.29 -9.39
CA ALA A 280 4.48 0.59 -10.70
C ALA A 280 4.87 -0.66 -11.52
N GLY A 281 4.91 -1.85 -10.90
CA GLY A 281 5.08 -3.13 -11.54
C GLY A 281 6.53 -3.56 -11.79
N LEU A 282 6.68 -4.62 -12.58
CA LEU A 282 7.98 -5.20 -12.93
C LEU A 282 8.75 -4.31 -13.91
N PRO A 283 10.08 -4.16 -13.78
CA PRO A 283 10.89 -3.29 -14.64
C PRO A 283 10.77 -3.61 -16.12
N PHE A 284 10.83 -4.88 -16.47
CA PHE A 284 10.80 -5.35 -17.86
C PHE A 284 9.41 -5.30 -18.50
N LYS A 285 8.35 -5.17 -17.71
CA LYS A 285 6.98 -5.10 -18.23
C LYS A 285 6.57 -3.65 -18.46
N LYS A 286 6.46 -3.23 -19.71
CA LYS A 286 5.86 -1.93 -20.05
C LYS A 286 4.38 -1.93 -19.67
N THR A 287 3.96 -0.99 -18.83
CA THR A 287 2.56 -0.83 -18.43
C THR A 287 2.08 0.58 -18.72
N GLY A 288 0.92 0.70 -19.36
CA GLY A 288 0.30 2.00 -19.62
C GLY A 288 0.00 2.78 -18.33
N TYR A 289 -0.23 2.06 -17.22
CA TYR A 289 -0.41 2.69 -15.92
C TYR A 289 0.87 3.39 -15.43
N ARG A 290 2.04 2.78 -15.57
CA ARG A 290 3.33 3.39 -15.18
C ARG A 290 3.59 4.66 -15.97
N ASN A 291 3.43 4.62 -17.29
CA ASN A 291 3.59 5.81 -18.13
C ASN A 291 2.57 6.89 -17.76
N PHE A 292 1.37 6.50 -17.40
CA PHE A 292 0.33 7.42 -16.94
C PHE A 292 0.73 8.12 -15.65
N ILE A 293 1.22 7.41 -14.62
CA ILE A 293 1.62 8.05 -13.35
C ILE A 293 2.92 8.85 -13.49
N LEU A 294 3.85 8.43 -14.35
CA LEU A 294 5.07 9.20 -14.63
C LEU A 294 4.78 10.56 -15.25
N SER A 295 3.71 10.66 -16.05
CA SER A 295 3.31 11.93 -16.68
C SER A 295 2.83 13.01 -15.69
N PHE A 296 2.71 12.69 -14.40
CA PHE A 296 2.49 13.65 -13.32
C PHE A 296 3.80 14.15 -12.66
N GLY A 297 4.96 13.91 -13.26
CA GLY A 297 6.26 14.36 -12.78
C GLY A 297 6.96 13.37 -11.85
N GLY A 298 6.49 12.13 -11.80
CA GLY A 298 7.07 11.09 -10.97
C GLY A 298 8.44 10.59 -11.43
N LYS A 299 9.23 10.10 -10.47
CA LYS A 299 10.49 9.40 -10.72
C LYS A 299 10.35 7.93 -10.38
N GLN A 300 10.98 7.08 -11.22
CA GLN A 300 11.05 5.64 -10.95
C GLN A 300 12.21 5.34 -10.01
N VAL A 301 11.96 4.49 -9.03
CA VAL A 301 12.99 3.95 -8.14
C VAL A 301 12.91 2.43 -8.15
N SER A 302 14.07 1.81 -8.29
CA SER A 302 14.18 0.36 -8.19
C SER A 302 14.08 -0.07 -6.73
N THR A 303 13.27 -1.07 -6.48
CA THR A 303 13.11 -1.73 -5.19
C THR A 303 13.02 -3.23 -5.38
N ARG A 304 12.83 -3.97 -4.31
CA ARG A 304 12.61 -5.41 -4.34
C ARG A 304 11.33 -5.77 -3.63
N ARG A 305 10.64 -6.77 -4.17
CA ARG A 305 9.64 -7.54 -3.44
C ARG A 305 10.18 -8.90 -3.16
N TRP A 306 9.94 -9.39 -1.95
CA TRP A 306 10.41 -10.67 -1.50
C TRP A 306 9.24 -11.60 -1.34
N PHE A 307 9.39 -12.82 -1.87
CA PHE A 307 8.34 -13.82 -1.88
C PHE A 307 8.82 -15.12 -1.24
N ARG A 308 7.95 -15.75 -0.48
CA ARG A 308 8.18 -17.06 0.10
C ARG A 308 6.91 -17.90 -0.04
N PHE A 309 6.96 -18.94 -0.87
CA PHE A 309 5.89 -19.94 -0.93
C PHE A 309 6.01 -20.94 0.23
N ARG A 310 4.88 -21.49 0.66
CA ARG A 310 4.83 -22.55 1.68
C ARG A 310 5.69 -23.75 1.26
N TRP A 311 5.54 -24.21 0.05
CA TRP A 311 6.26 -25.38 -0.46
C TRP A 311 7.63 -24.99 -1.01
N THR A 312 8.67 -25.67 -0.51
CA THR A 312 10.06 -25.38 -0.88
C THR A 312 10.35 -25.62 -2.36
N TRP A 313 9.74 -26.66 -2.95
CA TRP A 313 9.92 -26.95 -4.36
C TRP A 313 9.37 -25.84 -5.25
N LEU A 314 8.15 -25.34 -4.92
CA LEU A 314 7.54 -24.24 -5.66
C LEU A 314 8.34 -22.95 -5.50
N ASN A 315 8.89 -22.72 -4.31
CA ASN A 315 9.75 -21.59 -4.03
C ASN A 315 11.05 -21.62 -4.87
N ARG A 316 11.65 -22.82 -5.04
CA ARG A 316 12.83 -23.01 -5.91
C ARG A 316 12.49 -22.79 -7.38
N LEU A 317 11.39 -23.38 -7.86
CA LEU A 317 10.92 -23.22 -9.23
C LEU A 317 10.62 -21.75 -9.56
N ALA A 318 9.88 -21.05 -8.72
CA ALA A 318 9.59 -19.62 -8.91
C ALA A 318 10.88 -18.78 -8.87
N GLY A 319 11.80 -19.04 -7.92
CA GLY A 319 13.08 -18.35 -7.86
C GLY A 319 13.97 -18.57 -9.09
N TRP A 320 13.84 -19.71 -9.76
CA TRP A 320 14.54 -20.00 -11.02
C TRP A 320 13.92 -19.27 -12.21
N LEU A 321 12.58 -19.29 -12.32
CA LEU A 321 11.84 -18.66 -13.43
C LEU A 321 12.00 -17.11 -13.47
N TYR A 322 12.30 -16.50 -12.35
CA TYR A 322 12.39 -15.04 -12.22
C TYR A 322 13.82 -14.53 -11.94
N ARG A 323 14.81 -15.38 -12.05
CA ARG A 323 16.23 -14.98 -12.11
C ARG A 323 16.57 -14.46 -13.49
#